data_b8d8216585ef006aa660c5e2bd79ae17
#
_entry.id   b8d8216585ef006aa660c5e2bd79ae17
#
_cell.length_a   1.000
_cell.length_b   1.000
_cell.length_c   1.000
_cell.angle_alpha   90.00
_cell.angle_beta   90.00
_cell.angle_gamma   90.00
#
_symmetry.space_group_name_H-M   'P 1'
#
loop_
_entity.id
_entity.type
_entity.pdbx_description
1 polymer ?
#
loop_
_entity_poly.entity_id
_entity_poly.type
_entity_poly.pdbx_seq_one_letter_code
_entity_poly.pdbx_strand_id
1 'polypeptide(L)'
;LIGISLLTFNACDKDDDANPKSQNTSINKILALGASRVEGARPIFESYRYELWKDLKENNWTFDFIGTQTDASSYPTFSNMNFDIDHEGRSGWTSGQILDGLNDWLNQTGAADIVLLSSPGGNDGLRGLPYSQAVSNINSIIDILQDNNPNVTIILEQMAPGRTDIMNAELTGFFTQMQQEVLNIVANKTT
;
A
#
# COMPACT_ATOMS: atom_id res chain seq x y z
N LEU A 1 -19.49 4.97 64.30
CA LEU A 1 -18.41 5.12 63.28
C LEU A 1 -18.96 4.62 61.95
N ILE A 2 -19.28 5.59 61.06
CA ILE A 2 -19.76 5.34 59.70
C ILE A 2 -18.56 5.54 58.78
N GLY A 3 -18.10 4.45 58.15
CA GLY A 3 -17.04 4.48 57.16
C GLY A 3 -17.61 4.88 55.81
N ILE A 4 -17.12 6.02 55.25
CA ILE A 4 -17.41 6.45 53.88
C ILE A 4 -16.36 5.85 52.97
N SER A 5 -16.81 4.93 52.12
CA SER A 5 -15.95 4.36 51.03
C SER A 5 -16.00 5.33 49.86
N LEU A 6 -14.85 5.91 49.52
CA LEU A 6 -14.69 6.76 48.36
C LEU A 6 -14.38 5.86 47.13
N LEU A 7 -15.38 5.71 46.26
CA LEU A 7 -15.17 5.07 44.94
C LEU A 7 -14.61 6.11 43.99
N THR A 8 -13.34 5.97 43.63
CA THR A 8 -12.73 6.74 42.53
C THR A 8 -13.03 6.05 41.22
N PHE A 9 -13.85 6.67 40.40
CA PHE A 9 -14.02 6.27 38.99
C PHE A 9 -12.85 6.84 38.19
N ASN A 10 -11.97 5.97 37.71
CA ASN A 10 -11.05 6.34 36.65
C ASN A 10 -11.86 6.38 35.34
N ALA A 11 -12.13 7.57 34.85
CA ALA A 11 -12.60 7.76 33.48
C ALA A 11 -11.44 7.36 32.54
N CYS A 12 -11.63 6.35 31.71
CA CYS A 12 -10.81 6.13 30.55
C CYS A 12 -11.06 7.29 29.59
N ASP A 13 -10.12 8.21 29.48
CA ASP A 13 -10.05 9.12 28.34
C ASP A 13 -9.83 8.27 27.09
N LYS A 14 -10.85 8.21 26.25
CA LYS A 14 -10.68 7.76 24.87
C LYS A 14 -10.02 8.91 24.12
N ASP A 15 -8.70 8.85 24.06
CA ASP A 15 -7.96 9.65 23.07
C ASP A 15 -8.30 9.08 21.70
N ASP A 16 -9.27 9.69 21.02
CA ASP A 16 -9.57 9.49 19.59
C ASP A 16 -8.49 10.15 18.72
N ASP A 17 -7.23 9.92 19.04
CA ASP A 17 -6.12 10.26 18.14
C ASP A 17 -5.96 9.15 17.11
N ALA A 18 -6.64 9.34 15.96
CA ALA A 18 -6.48 8.52 14.76
C ALA A 18 -5.10 8.69 14.09
N ASN A 19 -4.10 9.17 14.81
CA ASN A 19 -2.71 9.19 14.36
C ASN A 19 -2.00 7.92 14.83
N PRO A 20 -1.49 7.08 13.93
CA PRO A 20 -0.67 5.95 14.34
C PRO A 20 0.51 6.47 15.15
N LYS A 21 0.56 6.12 16.43
CA LYS A 21 1.66 6.50 17.31
C LYS A 21 2.93 5.85 16.77
N SER A 22 3.86 6.64 16.27
CA SER A 22 5.21 6.19 15.95
C SER A 22 5.77 5.45 17.18
N GLN A 23 5.98 4.14 17.06
CA GLN A 23 6.69 3.41 18.09
C GLN A 23 8.15 3.83 18.05
N ASN A 24 8.63 4.46 19.10
CA ASN A 24 9.96 5.10 19.21
C ASN A 24 11.19 4.16 19.06
N THR A 25 11.01 2.92 18.62
CA THR A 25 12.09 1.92 18.52
C THR A 25 12.07 1.07 17.26
N SER A 26 11.06 1.13 16.40
CA SER A 26 11.02 0.42 15.13
C SER A 26 11.01 1.39 13.96
N ILE A 27 11.82 1.12 12.94
CA ILE A 27 11.71 1.76 11.64
C ILE A 27 10.47 1.17 10.98
N ASN A 28 9.48 2.02 10.65
CA ASN A 28 8.31 1.59 9.92
C ASN A 28 8.73 1.19 8.50
N LYS A 29 8.67 -0.08 8.17
CA LYS A 29 8.97 -0.60 6.84
C LYS A 29 7.76 -0.41 5.94
N ILE A 30 7.91 0.38 4.89
CA ILE A 30 6.86 0.70 3.94
C ILE A 30 7.15 0.00 2.62
N LEU A 31 6.28 -0.94 2.23
CA LEU A 31 6.34 -1.60 0.93
C LEU A 31 5.40 -0.92 -0.06
N ALA A 32 5.95 -0.21 -1.03
CA ALA A 32 5.20 0.28 -2.18
C ALA A 32 5.06 -0.86 -3.20
N LEU A 33 3.90 -1.50 -3.26
CA LEU A 33 3.62 -2.70 -4.06
C LEU A 33 2.65 -2.39 -5.20
N GLY A 34 2.97 -2.82 -6.42
CA GLY A 34 2.09 -2.64 -7.56
C GLY A 34 2.79 -2.71 -8.91
N ALA A 35 2.25 -1.98 -9.89
CA ALA A 35 2.77 -1.99 -11.26
C ALA A 35 3.46 -0.65 -11.61
N SER A 36 3.22 -0.14 -12.84
CA SER A 36 3.88 1.08 -13.36
C SER A 36 3.66 2.33 -12.52
N ARG A 37 2.52 2.48 -11.86
CA ARG A 37 2.25 3.62 -10.97
C ARG A 37 3.16 3.65 -9.74
N VAL A 38 3.59 2.49 -9.29
CA VAL A 38 4.57 2.35 -8.22
C VAL A 38 5.98 2.52 -8.75
N GLU A 39 6.33 1.83 -9.84
CA GLU A 39 7.67 1.89 -10.43
C GLU A 39 8.03 3.32 -10.90
N GLY A 40 7.10 3.96 -11.62
CA GLY A 40 7.39 5.21 -12.31
C GLY A 40 8.22 4.99 -13.58
N ALA A 41 8.45 6.06 -14.31
CA ALA A 41 9.35 6.08 -15.49
C ALA A 41 9.85 7.52 -15.72
N ARG A 42 10.50 8.09 -14.73
CA ARG A 42 11.04 9.44 -14.80
C ARG A 42 12.09 9.57 -15.95
N PRO A 43 12.10 10.64 -16.74
CA PRO A 43 11.29 11.85 -16.61
C PRO A 43 9.93 11.80 -17.34
N ILE A 44 9.51 10.66 -17.89
CA ILE A 44 8.29 10.54 -18.71
C ILE A 44 7.04 10.66 -17.80
N PHE A 45 7.04 9.95 -16.67
CA PHE A 45 6.05 10.11 -15.59
C PHE A 45 6.69 9.73 -14.26
N GLU A 46 6.21 10.33 -13.19
CA GLU A 46 6.74 10.09 -11.85
C GLU A 46 5.84 9.15 -11.05
N SER A 47 6.46 8.33 -10.22
CA SER A 47 5.75 7.63 -9.15
C SER A 47 5.43 8.62 -8.02
N TYR A 48 4.36 8.33 -7.28
CA TYR A 48 4.00 9.10 -6.08
C TYR A 48 5.04 8.98 -4.95
N ARG A 49 5.94 8.00 -4.99
CA ARG A 49 6.85 7.62 -3.90
C ARG A 49 7.76 8.77 -3.46
N TYR A 50 8.29 9.56 -4.41
CA TYR A 50 9.18 10.67 -4.06
C TYR A 50 8.46 11.78 -3.32
N GLU A 51 7.25 12.16 -3.74
CA GLU A 51 6.45 13.17 -3.05
C GLU A 51 6.02 12.67 -1.66
N LEU A 52 5.52 11.43 -1.57
CA LEU A 52 5.20 10.81 -0.29
C LEU A 52 6.41 10.76 0.66
N TRP A 53 7.58 10.41 0.15
CA TRP A 53 8.81 10.38 0.94
C TRP A 53 9.14 11.77 1.52
N LYS A 54 8.99 12.84 0.73
CA LYS A 54 9.18 14.22 1.21
C LYS A 54 8.18 14.58 2.31
N ASP A 55 6.91 14.29 2.08
CA ASP A 55 5.84 14.59 3.04
C ASP A 55 6.08 13.86 4.38
N LEU A 56 6.48 12.59 4.33
CA LEU A 56 6.81 11.82 5.52
C LEU A 56 8.03 12.40 6.26
N LYS A 57 9.08 12.82 5.52
CA LYS A 57 10.26 13.46 6.11
C LYS A 57 9.95 14.82 6.73
N GLU A 58 9.14 15.64 6.10
CA GLU A 58 8.65 16.92 6.64
C GLU A 58 7.88 16.76 7.94
N ASN A 59 7.12 15.67 8.06
CA ASN A 59 6.37 15.33 9.25
C ASN A 59 7.15 14.49 10.27
N ASN A 60 8.48 14.42 10.12
CA ASN A 60 9.40 13.74 11.05
C ASN A 60 9.13 12.24 11.25
N TRP A 61 8.56 11.56 10.25
CA TRP A 61 8.42 10.12 10.29
C TRP A 61 9.79 9.44 10.18
N THR A 62 9.98 8.39 10.98
CA THR A 62 11.09 7.44 10.82
C THR A 62 10.55 6.23 10.09
N PHE A 63 11.06 5.98 8.89
CA PHE A 63 10.62 4.91 8.02
C PHE A 63 11.71 4.51 7.04
N ASP A 64 11.50 3.37 6.40
CA ASP A 64 12.36 2.75 5.40
C ASP A 64 11.46 2.22 4.27
N PHE A 65 11.65 2.67 3.05
CA PHE A 65 11.01 2.01 1.92
C PHE A 65 11.73 0.70 1.65
N ILE A 66 10.96 -0.37 1.49
CA ILE A 66 11.51 -1.69 1.20
C ILE A 66 10.99 -2.21 -0.13
N GLY A 67 11.78 -3.07 -0.76
CA GLY A 67 11.45 -3.71 -2.03
C GLY A 67 12.68 -4.35 -2.65
N THR A 68 12.48 -5.20 -3.64
CA THR A 68 13.58 -5.83 -4.39
C THR A 68 13.96 -5.06 -5.65
N GLN A 69 13.22 -3.99 -5.95
CA GLN A 69 13.51 -3.07 -7.05
C GLN A 69 14.05 -1.77 -6.51
N THR A 70 14.89 -1.13 -7.32
CA THR A 70 15.39 0.22 -7.07
C THR A 70 15.10 1.11 -8.27
N ASP A 71 14.79 2.38 -8.00
CA ASP A 71 14.55 3.35 -9.07
C ASP A 71 15.87 3.70 -9.77
N ALA A 72 15.93 3.52 -11.08
CA ALA A 72 17.11 3.87 -11.88
C ALA A 72 17.25 5.37 -12.14
N SER A 73 16.24 6.18 -11.81
CA SER A 73 16.22 7.61 -12.06
C SER A 73 16.93 8.40 -10.97
N SER A 74 17.47 9.56 -11.31
CA SER A 74 18.02 10.49 -10.34
C SER A 74 16.92 11.42 -9.81
N TYR A 75 16.98 11.70 -8.51
CA TYR A 75 16.06 12.62 -7.81
C TYR A 75 16.85 13.74 -7.16
N PRO A 76 16.29 14.97 -7.08
CA PRO A 76 16.89 16.02 -6.28
C PRO A 76 16.99 15.59 -4.80
N THR A 77 18.01 16.10 -4.11
CA THR A 77 18.04 15.98 -2.65
C THR A 77 16.96 16.86 -2.03
N PHE A 78 16.38 16.41 -0.94
CA PHE A 78 15.43 17.18 -0.15
C PHE A 78 15.94 17.30 1.30
N SER A 79 16.08 18.53 1.80
CA SER A 79 16.65 18.81 3.13
C SER A 79 18.00 18.11 3.37
N ASN A 80 18.89 18.10 2.36
CA ASN A 80 20.16 17.39 2.34
C ASN A 80 20.09 15.86 2.50
N MET A 81 18.92 15.26 2.27
CA MET A 81 18.71 13.81 2.26
C MET A 81 18.52 13.32 0.82
N ASN A 82 19.01 12.12 0.54
CA ASN A 82 18.70 11.41 -0.69
C ASN A 82 17.36 10.69 -0.56
N PHE A 83 16.64 10.61 -1.66
CA PHE A 83 15.41 9.81 -1.75
C PHE A 83 15.74 8.34 -1.53
N ASP A 84 14.91 7.65 -0.77
CA ASP A 84 14.92 6.22 -0.60
C ASP A 84 14.24 5.58 -1.82
N ILE A 85 15.04 4.93 -2.66
CA ILE A 85 14.63 4.48 -4.00
C ILE A 85 14.04 3.08 -4.05
N ASP A 86 13.95 2.37 -2.92
CA ASP A 86 13.50 0.99 -2.88
C ASP A 86 11.98 0.88 -3.12
N HIS A 87 11.55 -0.14 -3.83
CA HIS A 87 10.13 -0.39 -4.12
C HIS A 87 9.87 -1.80 -4.65
N GLU A 88 8.59 -2.18 -4.76
CA GLU A 88 8.15 -3.40 -5.43
C GLU A 88 7.13 -3.08 -6.55
N GLY A 89 7.43 -2.05 -7.33
CA GLY A 89 6.69 -1.68 -8.53
C GLY A 89 7.24 -2.39 -9.76
N ARG A 90 6.37 -3.00 -10.58
CA ARG A 90 6.77 -3.74 -11.79
C ARG A 90 5.85 -3.39 -12.96
N SER A 91 6.32 -2.55 -13.86
CA SER A 91 5.53 -2.04 -14.99
C SER A 91 4.91 -3.16 -15.81
N GLY A 92 3.62 -3.01 -16.10
CA GLY A 92 2.87 -3.96 -16.91
C GLY A 92 2.47 -5.27 -16.20
N TRP A 93 2.87 -5.49 -14.96
CA TRP A 93 2.53 -6.73 -14.25
C TRP A 93 1.06 -6.78 -13.83
N THR A 94 0.49 -7.96 -13.97
CA THR A 94 -0.87 -8.30 -13.53
C THR A 94 -0.87 -8.72 -12.06
N SER A 95 -2.06 -8.79 -11.47
CA SER A 95 -2.23 -9.29 -10.10
C SER A 95 -1.66 -10.70 -9.90
N GLY A 96 -1.80 -11.58 -10.91
CA GLY A 96 -1.23 -12.93 -10.86
C GLY A 96 0.29 -12.92 -10.84
N GLN A 97 0.94 -12.11 -11.65
CA GLN A 97 2.40 -11.99 -11.67
C GLN A 97 2.94 -11.42 -10.34
N ILE A 98 2.24 -10.44 -9.76
CA ILE A 98 2.58 -9.90 -8.44
C ILE A 98 2.42 -10.97 -7.36
N LEU A 99 1.33 -11.73 -7.39
CA LEU A 99 1.08 -12.84 -6.46
C LEU A 99 2.18 -13.90 -6.51
N ASP A 100 2.60 -14.29 -7.73
CA ASP A 100 3.63 -15.30 -7.94
C ASP A 100 4.99 -14.92 -7.34
N GLY A 101 5.34 -13.62 -7.37
CA GLY A 101 6.62 -13.13 -6.84
C GLY A 101 6.61 -12.77 -5.35
N LEU A 102 5.46 -12.55 -4.76
CA LEU A 102 5.34 -11.86 -3.47
C LEU A 102 6.08 -12.56 -2.32
N ASN A 103 5.96 -13.88 -2.19
CA ASN A 103 6.63 -14.62 -1.14
C ASN A 103 8.16 -14.50 -1.22
N ASP A 104 8.73 -14.57 -2.43
CA ASP A 104 10.16 -14.45 -2.63
C ASP A 104 10.67 -13.05 -2.30
N TRP A 105 9.88 -12.00 -2.60
CA TRP A 105 10.23 -10.63 -2.27
C TRP A 105 10.18 -10.38 -0.76
N LEU A 106 9.13 -10.84 -0.08
CA LEU A 106 9.02 -10.74 1.38
C LEU A 106 10.13 -11.51 2.11
N ASN A 107 10.58 -12.64 1.57
CA ASN A 107 11.73 -13.37 2.10
C ASN A 107 13.05 -12.60 1.97
N GLN A 108 13.18 -11.75 0.95
CA GLN A 108 14.38 -10.95 0.71
C GLN A 108 14.39 -9.65 1.52
N THR A 109 13.24 -8.98 1.63
CA THR A 109 13.12 -7.64 2.24
C THR A 109 12.67 -7.68 3.70
N GLY A 110 12.10 -8.80 4.11
CA GLY A 110 11.43 -8.95 5.40
C GLY A 110 10.00 -8.43 5.39
N ALA A 111 9.31 -8.59 6.51
CA ALA A 111 7.93 -8.18 6.67
C ALA A 111 7.78 -6.65 6.65
N ALA A 112 6.77 -6.17 5.92
CA ALA A 112 6.37 -4.77 5.93
C ALA A 112 5.48 -4.44 7.13
N ASP A 113 5.59 -3.22 7.66
CA ASP A 113 4.65 -2.68 8.65
C ASP A 113 3.47 -1.99 7.95
N ILE A 114 3.75 -1.36 6.81
CA ILE A 114 2.76 -0.67 5.99
C ILE A 114 2.94 -1.12 4.53
N VAL A 115 1.86 -1.49 3.88
CA VAL A 115 1.84 -1.81 2.44
C VAL A 115 0.95 -0.83 1.70
N LEU A 116 1.49 -0.21 0.66
CA LEU A 116 0.74 0.64 -0.27
C LEU A 116 0.46 -0.19 -1.53
N LEU A 117 -0.67 -0.91 -1.56
CA LEU A 117 -1.07 -1.74 -2.71
C LEU A 117 -1.82 -0.88 -3.74
N SER A 118 -1.10 -0.48 -4.77
CA SER A 118 -1.56 0.51 -5.74
C SER A 118 -2.28 -0.10 -6.92
N SER A 119 -3.51 0.39 -7.18
CA SER A 119 -4.33 0.08 -8.36
C SER A 119 -4.36 -1.42 -8.74
N PRO A 120 -4.69 -2.33 -7.81
CA PRO A 120 -4.62 -3.76 -8.05
C PRO A 120 -5.62 -4.19 -9.14
N GLY A 121 -5.18 -5.08 -10.04
CA GLY A 121 -6.00 -5.59 -11.15
C GLY A 121 -6.06 -4.68 -12.38
N GLY A 122 -5.40 -3.51 -12.38
CA GLY A 122 -5.43 -2.60 -13.53
C GLY A 122 -4.91 -3.23 -14.82
N ASN A 123 -3.75 -3.88 -14.77
CA ASN A 123 -3.18 -4.57 -15.92
C ASN A 123 -3.94 -5.84 -16.29
N ASP A 124 -4.66 -6.46 -15.35
CA ASP A 124 -5.56 -7.59 -15.65
C ASP A 124 -6.66 -7.13 -16.60
N GLY A 125 -7.34 -6.02 -16.28
CA GLY A 125 -8.33 -5.42 -17.16
C GLY A 125 -7.75 -5.00 -18.50
N LEU A 126 -6.60 -4.33 -18.53
CA LEU A 126 -5.94 -3.88 -19.77
C LEU A 126 -5.54 -5.05 -20.69
N ARG A 127 -5.31 -6.23 -20.13
CA ARG A 127 -4.98 -7.45 -20.87
C ARG A 127 -6.19 -8.35 -21.14
N GLY A 128 -7.39 -7.93 -20.76
CA GLY A 128 -8.62 -8.70 -20.93
C GLY A 128 -8.65 -10.00 -20.12
N LEU A 129 -7.95 -10.04 -18.97
CA LEU A 129 -7.98 -11.21 -18.10
C LEU A 129 -9.29 -11.28 -17.30
N PRO A 130 -9.70 -12.48 -16.87
CA PRO A 130 -10.96 -12.65 -16.13
C PRO A 130 -11.00 -11.83 -14.84
N TYR A 131 -12.05 -11.05 -14.67
CA TYR A 131 -12.28 -10.24 -13.46
C TYR A 131 -12.21 -11.08 -12.17
N SER A 132 -12.86 -12.24 -12.15
CA SER A 132 -12.87 -13.12 -10.98
C SER A 132 -11.47 -13.61 -10.58
N GLN A 133 -10.59 -13.83 -11.56
CA GLN A 133 -9.22 -14.22 -11.31
C GLN A 133 -8.42 -13.05 -10.69
N ALA A 134 -8.60 -11.84 -11.20
CA ALA A 134 -7.97 -10.66 -10.63
C ALA A 134 -8.38 -10.45 -9.17
N VAL A 135 -9.68 -10.57 -8.86
CA VAL A 135 -10.21 -10.49 -7.49
C VAL A 135 -9.60 -11.58 -6.60
N SER A 136 -9.56 -12.82 -7.06
CA SER A 136 -8.94 -13.93 -6.31
C SER A 136 -7.47 -13.66 -6.01
N ASN A 137 -6.71 -13.19 -6.99
CA ASN A 137 -5.30 -12.87 -6.83
C ASN A 137 -5.07 -11.75 -5.80
N ILE A 138 -5.88 -10.69 -5.85
CA ILE A 138 -5.79 -9.56 -4.91
C ILE A 138 -6.06 -10.04 -3.47
N ASN A 139 -7.09 -10.86 -3.27
CA ASN A 139 -7.37 -11.44 -1.97
C ASN A 139 -6.20 -12.29 -1.46
N SER A 140 -5.62 -13.13 -2.32
CA SER A 140 -4.45 -13.95 -1.96
C SER A 140 -3.21 -13.10 -1.63
N ILE A 141 -2.99 -12.00 -2.35
CA ILE A 141 -1.91 -11.05 -2.03
C ILE A 141 -2.11 -10.49 -0.60
N ILE A 142 -3.32 -10.07 -0.26
CA ILE A 142 -3.63 -9.53 1.06
C ILE A 142 -3.44 -10.60 2.14
N ASP A 143 -3.92 -11.83 1.90
CA ASP A 143 -3.76 -12.94 2.83
C ASP A 143 -2.26 -13.24 3.11
N ILE A 144 -1.43 -13.31 2.07
CA ILE A 144 0.03 -13.50 2.23
C ILE A 144 0.66 -12.37 3.05
N LEU A 145 0.27 -11.12 2.80
CA LEU A 145 0.80 -9.98 3.56
C LEU A 145 0.41 -10.04 5.03
N GLN A 146 -0.83 -10.40 5.34
CA GLN A 146 -1.34 -10.57 6.71
C GLN A 146 -0.71 -11.79 7.41
N ASP A 147 -0.51 -12.89 6.70
CA ASP A 147 0.17 -14.08 7.22
C ASP A 147 1.65 -13.79 7.53
N ASN A 148 2.30 -12.97 6.68
CA ASN A 148 3.70 -12.58 6.87
C ASN A 148 3.87 -11.60 8.05
N ASN A 149 2.95 -10.66 8.22
CA ASN A 149 2.89 -9.76 9.38
C ASN A 149 1.42 -9.54 9.82
N PRO A 150 0.96 -10.21 10.88
CA PRO A 150 -0.43 -10.05 11.38
C PRO A 150 -0.78 -8.61 11.81
N ASN A 151 0.21 -7.74 12.03
CA ASN A 151 0.01 -6.34 12.40
C ASN A 151 0.20 -5.37 11.20
N VAL A 152 0.27 -5.89 9.97
CA VAL A 152 0.47 -5.05 8.79
C VAL A 152 -0.72 -4.11 8.57
N THR A 153 -0.43 -2.85 8.27
CA THR A 153 -1.43 -1.91 7.76
C THR A 153 -1.39 -1.94 6.23
N ILE A 154 -2.46 -2.37 5.58
CA ILE A 154 -2.56 -2.38 4.11
C ILE A 154 -3.45 -1.23 3.65
N ILE A 155 -2.85 -0.30 2.91
CA ILE A 155 -3.57 0.78 2.24
C ILE A 155 -3.85 0.30 0.82
N LEU A 156 -5.11 -0.04 0.54
CA LEU A 156 -5.55 -0.52 -0.76
C LEU A 156 -6.05 0.65 -1.60
N GLU A 157 -5.28 1.03 -2.60
CA GLU A 157 -5.63 2.14 -3.49
C GLU A 157 -6.71 1.70 -4.49
N GLN A 158 -7.74 2.51 -4.66
CA GLN A 158 -8.72 2.29 -5.73
C GLN A 158 -8.08 2.44 -7.12
N MET A 159 -8.75 1.86 -8.12
CA MET A 159 -8.31 1.96 -9.51
C MET A 159 -8.22 3.42 -9.95
N ALA A 160 -7.07 3.80 -10.49
CA ALA A 160 -6.94 5.07 -11.18
C ALA A 160 -7.84 5.10 -12.42
N PRO A 161 -8.38 6.27 -12.79
CA PRO A 161 -9.09 6.41 -14.06
C PRO A 161 -8.20 5.97 -15.24
N GLY A 162 -8.79 5.20 -16.13
CA GLY A 162 -8.10 4.81 -17.36
C GLY A 162 -7.91 5.98 -18.32
N ARG A 163 -6.90 5.90 -19.16
CA ARG A 163 -6.68 6.88 -20.23
C ARG A 163 -7.84 6.81 -21.23
N THR A 164 -8.38 7.96 -21.60
CA THR A 164 -9.57 8.05 -22.48
C THR A 164 -9.37 7.46 -23.86
N ASP A 165 -8.11 7.44 -24.35
CA ASP A 165 -7.75 6.90 -25.66
C ASP A 165 -7.72 5.37 -25.73
N ILE A 166 -7.69 4.68 -24.60
CA ILE A 166 -7.70 3.21 -24.52
C ILE A 166 -8.98 2.65 -23.89
N MET A 167 -9.80 3.50 -23.27
CA MET A 167 -11.02 3.06 -22.59
C MET A 167 -12.12 2.74 -23.62
N ASN A 168 -12.76 1.59 -23.41
CA ASN A 168 -13.96 1.14 -24.08
C ASN A 168 -15.01 0.69 -23.07
N ALA A 169 -16.18 0.27 -23.48
CA ALA A 169 -17.26 -0.12 -22.57
C ALA A 169 -16.88 -1.31 -21.67
N GLU A 170 -16.19 -2.31 -22.23
CA GLU A 170 -15.77 -3.51 -21.49
C GLU A 170 -14.74 -3.15 -20.40
N LEU A 171 -13.70 -2.40 -20.75
CA LEU A 171 -12.65 -1.97 -19.82
C LEU A 171 -13.20 -1.01 -18.77
N THR A 172 -14.13 -0.12 -19.14
CA THR A 172 -14.83 0.74 -18.19
C THR A 172 -15.65 -0.09 -17.20
N GLY A 173 -16.33 -1.12 -17.69
CA GLY A 173 -17.08 -2.07 -16.85
C GLY A 173 -16.17 -2.79 -15.86
N PHE A 174 -15.03 -3.32 -16.32
CA PHE A 174 -14.04 -3.98 -15.48
C PHE A 174 -13.52 -3.03 -14.38
N PHE A 175 -13.12 -1.82 -14.74
CA PHE A 175 -12.58 -0.85 -13.77
C PHE A 175 -13.63 -0.42 -12.75
N THR A 176 -14.87 -0.20 -13.18
CA THR A 176 -15.97 0.17 -12.27
C THR A 176 -16.25 -0.95 -11.27
N GLN A 177 -16.29 -2.22 -11.74
CA GLN A 177 -16.47 -3.37 -10.86
C GLN A 177 -15.28 -3.50 -9.88
N MET A 178 -14.06 -3.33 -10.35
CA MET A 178 -12.86 -3.41 -9.51
C MET A 178 -12.82 -2.31 -8.43
N GLN A 179 -13.25 -1.09 -8.75
CA GLN A 179 -13.38 -0.02 -7.75
C GLN A 179 -14.33 -0.39 -6.62
N GLN A 180 -15.48 -0.99 -6.96
CA GLN A 180 -16.44 -1.45 -5.95
C GLN A 180 -15.87 -2.64 -5.16
N GLU A 181 -15.15 -3.54 -5.83
CA GLU A 181 -14.55 -4.71 -5.18
C GLU A 181 -13.46 -4.34 -4.19
N VAL A 182 -12.66 -3.33 -4.48
CA VAL A 182 -11.68 -2.79 -3.51
C VAL A 182 -12.37 -2.37 -2.21
N LEU A 183 -13.52 -1.70 -2.29
CA LEU A 183 -14.31 -1.33 -1.10
C LEU A 183 -14.86 -2.57 -0.37
N ASN A 184 -15.34 -3.57 -1.11
CA ASN A 184 -15.83 -4.82 -0.54
C ASN A 184 -14.72 -5.59 0.18
N ILE A 185 -13.54 -5.68 -0.42
CA ILE A 185 -12.35 -6.34 0.18
C ILE A 185 -11.98 -5.65 1.48
N VAL A 186 -11.89 -4.33 1.50
CA VAL A 186 -11.58 -3.57 2.73
C VAL A 186 -12.63 -3.84 3.79
N ALA A 187 -13.92 -3.76 3.46
CA ALA A 187 -15.00 -4.00 4.43
C ALA A 187 -14.99 -5.42 5.01
N ASN A 188 -14.57 -6.42 4.23
CA ASN A 188 -14.57 -7.82 4.65
C ASN A 188 -13.28 -8.26 5.38
N LYS A 189 -12.18 -7.56 5.17
CA LYS A 189 -10.87 -7.90 5.77
C LYS A 189 -10.43 -6.98 6.91
N THR A 190 -11.22 -5.95 7.21
CA THR A 190 -11.00 -5.10 8.39
C THR A 190 -11.62 -5.79 9.61
N THR A 191 -10.80 -6.27 10.52
CA THR A 191 -11.21 -6.88 11.81
C THR A 191 -10.88 -5.93 12.94
#